data_857f7b949fe0052dfa0ea5b6126b26e1
#
_entry.id   857f7b949fe0052dfa0ea5b6126b26e1
#
_cell.length_a   1.000
_cell.length_b   1.000
_cell.length_c   1.000
_cell.angle_alpha   90.00
_cell.angle_beta   90.00
_cell.angle_gamma   90.00
#
_symmetry.space_group_name_H-M   'P 1'
#
loop_
_entity.id
_entity.type
_entity.pdbx_description
1 polymer ?
#
loop_
_entity_poly.entity_id
_entity_poly.type
_entity_poly.pdbx_seq_one_letter_code
_entity_poly.pdbx_strand_id
1 'polypeptide(L)'
;KFYNSHIPYTQLSYLTGGSKQTAQDDLKAVFSGNFNQKLEFGGSINYILSRGHYQHQATKDLAYSIFGSYLGDRYDIQFFLNTYNFVNQENGGISDDTYILRPEEVQGGQSSVNTQTIPTNLTDAYNRIRGKEYYATQRYKFGFYQEEEQDTTVIRTFIPVTSIIHTIEYNENKHRFVNQSATEDTTYFANTYLGLGGTNEETRYQSIRNTFGISLLEGFNKYAKMGLAAYATYEYRHFSLPQDTLSAGTTIEGLTPRPDISNPRSHGESLLWVGGEISKQKGELLTYHVNGKFGLAGAIIGDIDITADIRSRFRLWNDTVQLRAYGFFKNTEPSYFYKKYTSNHFIWDNDFGKTRRMRVGGEFNIKRWRTKLNVGVENIQNYIYFDNNSLPRQESSMIQVFHAKLNQDFKFGVFNWENEIVYQKSSKPSIIPLPELSVYSNMYLLFRIAKVLHVQLGVDCRYYTKYKSEAFQPATLTFHTQDEIEVGNYPFMNAYINMKLKQTRFFVMMSHVNQGIFGGNNYFSLPHYPLNPSMFQMGLSIDFSN
;
A
#
# COMPACT_ATOMS: atom_id res chain seq x y z
N LYS A 1 4.82 12.76 7.00
CA LYS A 1 6.08 12.91 7.78
C LYS A 1 6.18 14.33 8.27
N PHE A 2 6.54 14.52 9.53
CA PHE A 2 6.89 15.83 10.12
C PHE A 2 8.41 15.85 10.30
N TYR A 3 9.04 16.97 9.92
CA TYR A 3 10.48 17.12 9.92
C TYR A 3 10.87 18.10 11.02
N ASN A 4 11.67 17.67 11.99
CA ASN A 4 12.24 18.55 13.00
C ASN A 4 13.69 18.86 12.61
N SER A 5 13.87 19.96 11.87
CA SER A 5 15.17 20.39 11.32
C SER A 5 15.44 21.84 11.73
N HIS A 6 16.65 22.16 12.17
CA HIS A 6 17.04 23.53 12.49
C HIS A 6 17.11 24.46 11.27
N ILE A 7 17.19 23.88 10.08
CA ILE A 7 17.30 24.57 8.81
C ILE A 7 16.22 24.02 7.85
N PRO A 8 15.75 24.81 6.89
CA PRO A 8 14.82 24.34 5.88
C PRO A 8 15.36 23.08 5.17
N TYR A 9 14.50 22.08 5.02
CA TYR A 9 14.79 20.85 4.30
C TYR A 9 14.03 20.85 2.98
N THR A 10 14.75 20.68 1.88
CA THR A 10 14.16 20.51 0.56
C THR A 10 14.75 19.28 -0.10
N GLN A 11 13.91 18.40 -0.58
CA GLN A 11 14.30 17.26 -1.40
C GLN A 11 13.63 17.37 -2.76
N LEU A 12 14.42 17.25 -3.81
CA LEU A 12 13.94 17.14 -5.18
C LEU A 12 14.45 15.83 -5.78
N SER A 13 13.56 15.03 -6.32
CA SER A 13 13.90 13.79 -7.02
C SER A 13 13.20 13.76 -8.37
N TYR A 14 13.94 13.43 -9.39
CA TYR A 14 13.44 13.24 -10.74
C TYR A 14 14.00 11.94 -11.33
N LEU A 15 13.10 11.12 -11.86
CA LEU A 15 13.41 9.89 -12.55
C LEU A 15 12.82 9.96 -13.95
N THR A 16 13.57 9.53 -14.94
CA THR A 16 13.12 9.41 -16.33
C THR A 16 13.60 8.10 -16.92
N GLY A 17 12.87 7.59 -17.89
CA GLY A 17 13.20 6.33 -18.57
C GLY A 17 12.37 6.09 -19.81
N GLY A 18 12.73 5.03 -20.55
CA GLY A 18 12.05 4.63 -21.76
C GLY A 18 12.44 5.47 -23.00
N SER A 19 11.77 5.18 -24.10
CA SER A 19 11.88 5.91 -25.37
C SER A 19 10.84 7.03 -25.45
N LYS A 20 10.84 7.82 -26.52
CA LYS A 20 9.81 8.83 -26.74
C LYS A 20 8.38 8.26 -26.71
N GLN A 21 8.19 7.00 -27.14
CA GLN A 21 6.88 6.33 -27.15
C GLN A 21 6.51 5.72 -25.82
N THR A 22 7.50 5.28 -25.02
CA THR A 22 7.31 4.60 -23.73
C THR A 22 7.85 5.41 -22.56
N ALA A 23 7.95 6.74 -22.73
CA ALA A 23 8.53 7.64 -21.73
C ALA A 23 7.83 7.50 -20.37
N GLN A 24 8.65 7.46 -19.33
CA GLN A 24 8.23 7.46 -17.94
C GLN A 24 8.97 8.57 -17.20
N ASP A 25 8.24 9.40 -16.48
CA ASP A 25 8.77 10.48 -15.66
C ASP A 25 8.15 10.40 -14.26
N ASP A 26 8.96 10.54 -13.23
CA ASP A 26 8.52 10.62 -11.81
C ASP A 26 9.23 11.81 -11.16
N LEU A 27 8.46 12.81 -10.78
CA LEU A 27 8.91 14.01 -10.08
C LEU A 27 8.38 14.03 -8.67
N LYS A 28 9.29 14.07 -7.69
CA LYS A 28 8.97 14.21 -6.26
C LYS A 28 9.67 15.42 -5.69
N ALA A 29 8.93 16.28 -5.03
CA ALA A 29 9.49 17.39 -4.27
C ALA A 29 8.88 17.44 -2.88
N VAL A 30 9.71 17.72 -1.89
CA VAL A 30 9.31 17.93 -0.50
C VAL A 30 10.02 19.18 0.00
N PHE A 31 9.27 20.05 0.62
CA PHE A 31 9.79 21.21 1.36
C PHE A 31 9.29 21.16 2.78
N SER A 32 10.15 21.41 3.76
CA SER A 32 9.80 21.60 5.16
C SER A 32 10.67 22.70 5.75
N GLY A 33 10.04 23.64 6.43
CA GLY A 33 10.72 24.74 7.11
C GLY A 33 10.24 24.88 8.54
N ASN A 34 11.18 25.06 9.46
CA ASN A 34 10.91 25.37 10.84
C ASN A 34 11.03 26.88 11.06
N PHE A 35 9.94 27.54 11.46
CA PHE A 35 9.96 28.96 11.81
C PHE A 35 10.63 29.20 13.17
N ASN A 36 10.55 28.23 14.05
CA ASN A 36 11.24 28.16 15.32
C ASN A 36 11.30 26.70 15.81
N GLN A 37 11.80 26.45 17.02
CA GLN A 37 11.92 25.10 17.59
C GLN A 37 10.58 24.37 17.77
N LYS A 38 9.44 25.09 17.71
CA LYS A 38 8.11 24.54 18.00
C LYS A 38 7.19 24.48 16.77
N LEU A 39 7.44 25.29 15.74
CA LEU A 39 6.55 25.45 14.57
C LEU A 39 7.23 25.01 13.29
N GLU A 40 6.66 24.00 12.67
CA GLU A 40 7.03 23.46 11.37
C GLU A 40 5.89 23.64 10.37
N PHE A 41 6.25 23.90 9.13
CA PHE A 41 5.33 23.92 7.99
C PHE A 41 6.02 23.40 6.72
N GLY A 42 5.30 22.63 5.92
CA GLY A 42 5.86 22.06 4.71
C GLY A 42 4.81 21.61 3.70
N GLY A 43 5.31 21.14 2.58
CA GLY A 43 4.48 20.61 1.51
C GLY A 43 5.24 19.57 0.69
N SER A 44 4.51 18.76 -0.04
CA SER A 44 5.08 17.82 -0.98
C SER A 44 4.23 17.71 -2.25
N ILE A 45 4.89 17.39 -3.35
CA ILE A 45 4.28 17.05 -4.63
C ILE A 45 4.89 15.75 -5.14
N ASN A 46 4.06 14.89 -5.69
CA ASN A 46 4.45 13.68 -6.40
C ASN A 46 3.68 13.64 -7.73
N TYR A 47 4.40 13.60 -8.83
CA TYR A 47 3.84 13.58 -10.18
C TYR A 47 4.48 12.46 -10.99
N ILE A 48 3.66 11.52 -11.44
CA ILE A 48 4.08 10.39 -12.28
C ILE A 48 3.38 10.52 -13.62
N LEU A 49 4.14 10.44 -14.67
CA LEU A 49 3.67 10.34 -16.04
C LEU A 49 4.34 9.14 -16.71
N SER A 50 3.55 8.20 -17.20
CA SER A 50 4.05 7.05 -17.97
C SER A 50 3.17 6.87 -19.21
N ARG A 51 3.79 6.68 -20.37
CA ARG A 51 3.05 6.36 -21.60
C ARG A 51 2.69 4.87 -21.71
N GLY A 52 3.32 4.03 -20.87
CA GLY A 52 3.19 2.58 -20.92
C GLY A 52 4.05 1.94 -22.00
N HIS A 53 4.39 0.68 -21.79
CA HIS A 53 5.13 -0.13 -22.75
C HIS A 53 4.21 -0.90 -23.71
N TYR A 54 2.99 -1.17 -23.29
CA TYR A 54 1.94 -1.76 -24.09
C TYR A 54 0.93 -0.69 -24.50
N GLN A 55 0.14 -0.94 -25.53
CA GLN A 55 -0.92 -0.02 -25.97
C GLN A 55 -1.91 0.22 -24.83
N HIS A 56 -2.50 1.43 -24.78
CA HIS A 56 -3.58 1.80 -23.86
C HIS A 56 -3.24 1.56 -22.36
N GLN A 57 -1.99 1.83 -21.96
CA GLN A 57 -1.48 1.62 -20.59
C GLN A 57 -0.91 2.90 -19.97
N ALA A 58 -1.29 4.05 -20.46
CA ALA A 58 -0.74 5.31 -19.95
C ALA A 58 -1.26 5.62 -18.54
N THR A 59 -0.37 6.18 -17.72
CA THR A 59 -0.64 6.58 -16.34
C THR A 59 -0.29 8.06 -16.14
N LYS A 60 -1.16 8.80 -15.46
CA LYS A 60 -0.93 10.17 -15.04
C LYS A 60 -1.42 10.38 -13.62
N ASP A 61 -0.49 10.37 -12.67
CA ASP A 61 -0.78 10.46 -11.26
C ASP A 61 -0.21 11.75 -10.67
N LEU A 62 -1.06 12.49 -9.98
CA LEU A 62 -0.68 13.68 -9.23
C LEU A 62 -1.17 13.59 -7.81
N ALA A 63 -0.25 13.72 -6.85
CA ALA A 63 -0.56 13.90 -5.43
C ALA A 63 0.20 15.09 -4.88
N TYR A 64 -0.46 15.87 -4.03
CA TYR A 64 0.20 16.96 -3.30
C TYR A 64 -0.35 17.05 -1.88
N SER A 65 0.50 17.48 -0.98
CA SER A 65 0.15 17.66 0.43
C SER A 65 0.73 18.94 1.01
N ILE A 66 0.01 19.46 1.99
CA ILE A 66 0.44 20.52 2.89
C ILE A 66 0.37 19.95 4.29
N PHE A 67 1.38 20.20 5.11
CA PHE A 67 1.43 19.71 6.47
C PHE A 67 2.07 20.74 7.39
N GLY A 68 1.76 20.64 8.67
CA GLY A 68 2.39 21.49 9.68
C GLY A 68 2.22 20.92 11.07
N SER A 69 3.09 21.34 11.95
CA SER A 69 3.06 20.97 13.37
C SER A 69 3.46 22.12 14.25
N TYR A 70 2.81 22.20 15.40
CA TYR A 70 3.25 23.01 16.53
C TYR A 70 3.41 22.10 17.74
N LEU A 71 4.62 22.04 18.28
CA LEU A 71 4.99 21.21 19.42
C LEU A 71 5.40 22.09 20.59
N GLY A 72 4.43 22.45 21.42
CA GLY A 72 4.65 23.26 22.62
C GLY A 72 4.80 22.42 23.89
N ASP A 73 5.08 23.05 25.00
CA ASP A 73 5.23 22.36 26.29
C ASP A 73 3.90 21.71 26.71
N ARG A 74 2.80 22.46 26.62
CA ARG A 74 1.47 22.02 27.01
C ARG A 74 0.54 21.68 25.86
N TYR A 75 0.73 22.28 24.71
CA TYR A 75 -0.15 22.09 23.56
C TYR A 75 0.63 21.67 22.32
N ASP A 76 0.16 20.61 21.69
CA ASP A 76 0.66 20.13 20.40
C ASP A 76 -0.50 20.09 19.41
N ILE A 77 -0.23 20.46 18.16
CA ILE A 77 -1.10 20.20 17.02
C ILE A 77 -0.28 19.77 15.84
N GLN A 78 -0.79 18.79 15.11
CA GLN A 78 -0.24 18.31 13.84
C GLN A 78 -1.38 18.17 12.84
N PHE A 79 -1.16 18.62 11.61
CA PHE A 79 -2.15 18.48 10.58
C PHE A 79 -1.50 18.16 9.22
N PHE A 80 -2.27 17.54 8.34
CA PHE A 80 -1.96 17.46 6.92
C PHE A 80 -3.25 17.53 6.08
N LEU A 81 -3.09 18.06 4.88
CA LEU A 81 -4.10 18.15 3.83
C LEU A 81 -3.52 17.48 2.60
N ASN A 82 -4.08 16.37 2.22
CA ASN A 82 -3.67 15.57 1.07
C ASN A 82 -4.73 15.66 -0.03
N THR A 83 -4.30 15.77 -1.29
CA THR A 83 -5.17 15.66 -2.45
C THR A 83 -4.47 14.91 -3.54
N TYR A 84 -5.20 14.01 -4.21
CA TYR A 84 -4.66 13.23 -5.32
C TYR A 84 -5.66 13.04 -6.44
N ASN A 85 -5.12 12.86 -7.65
CA ASN A 85 -5.84 12.54 -8.86
C ASN A 85 -4.98 11.60 -9.70
N PHE A 86 -5.41 10.36 -9.81
CA PHE A 86 -4.76 9.28 -10.53
C PHE A 86 -5.60 8.91 -11.72
N VAL A 87 -5.00 8.86 -12.90
CA VAL A 87 -5.67 8.48 -14.15
C VAL A 87 -4.83 7.41 -14.82
N ASN A 88 -5.39 6.23 -14.95
CA ASN A 88 -4.77 5.07 -15.56
C ASN A 88 -5.62 4.59 -16.73
N GLN A 89 -5.02 4.53 -17.92
CA GLN A 89 -5.64 3.82 -19.04
C GLN A 89 -5.63 2.33 -18.75
N GLU A 90 -6.73 1.67 -19.08
CA GLU A 90 -6.97 0.26 -18.85
C GLU A 90 -7.00 -0.47 -20.18
N ASN A 91 -5.99 -1.28 -20.43
CA ASN A 91 -5.91 -2.05 -21.67
C ASN A 91 -6.55 -3.44 -21.59
N GLY A 92 -7.05 -3.85 -20.41
CA GLY A 92 -7.65 -5.17 -20.22
C GLY A 92 -6.70 -6.36 -20.41
N GLY A 93 -5.39 -6.10 -20.45
CA GLY A 93 -4.36 -7.08 -20.79
C GLY A 93 -4.14 -7.22 -22.31
N ILE A 94 -3.12 -7.95 -22.71
CA ILE A 94 -2.87 -8.30 -24.12
C ILE A 94 -3.88 -9.36 -24.58
N SER A 95 -4.28 -9.30 -25.86
CA SER A 95 -5.33 -10.18 -26.38
C SER A 95 -4.86 -11.63 -26.61
N ASP A 96 -3.57 -11.85 -26.78
CA ASP A 96 -2.97 -13.18 -26.98
C ASP A 96 -1.58 -13.24 -26.36
N ASP A 97 -1.42 -14.11 -25.37
CA ASP A 97 -0.17 -14.32 -24.64
C ASP A 97 0.95 -14.93 -25.52
N THR A 98 0.62 -15.47 -26.68
CA THR A 98 1.57 -16.02 -27.65
C THR A 98 2.56 -14.96 -28.14
N TYR A 99 2.15 -13.69 -28.21
CA TYR A 99 3.05 -12.57 -28.54
C TYR A 99 4.26 -12.47 -27.60
N ILE A 100 4.10 -12.90 -26.37
CA ILE A 100 5.17 -12.89 -25.35
C ILE A 100 5.81 -14.28 -25.21
N LEU A 101 5.00 -15.34 -25.10
CA LEU A 101 5.48 -16.69 -24.82
C LEU A 101 6.25 -17.30 -25.99
N ARG A 102 5.78 -17.08 -27.21
CA ARG A 102 6.28 -17.65 -28.45
C ARG A 102 6.21 -16.64 -29.61
N PRO A 103 6.97 -15.51 -29.50
CA PRO A 103 6.91 -14.43 -30.48
C PRO A 103 7.17 -14.85 -31.92
N GLU A 104 8.01 -15.86 -32.12
CA GLU A 104 8.34 -16.43 -33.45
C GLU A 104 7.14 -17.00 -34.21
N GLU A 105 6.10 -17.48 -33.50
CA GLU A 105 4.89 -18.03 -34.13
C GLU A 105 4.01 -16.92 -34.74
N VAL A 106 4.00 -15.74 -34.14
CA VAL A 106 3.13 -14.62 -34.55
C VAL A 106 3.86 -13.50 -35.31
N GLN A 107 5.21 -13.51 -35.31
CA GLN A 107 6.06 -12.48 -35.93
C GLN A 107 6.94 -13.00 -37.08
N GLY A 108 6.53 -14.07 -37.76
CA GLY A 108 7.25 -14.60 -38.91
C GLY A 108 8.68 -15.07 -38.60
N GLY A 109 8.88 -15.69 -37.43
CA GLY A 109 10.17 -16.25 -37.00
C GLY A 109 11.07 -15.25 -36.21
N GLN A 110 10.59 -14.04 -35.91
CA GLN A 110 11.35 -13.10 -35.08
C GLN A 110 11.21 -13.44 -33.60
N SER A 111 12.31 -13.41 -32.87
CA SER A 111 12.37 -13.74 -31.42
C SER A 111 11.90 -12.61 -30.49
N SER A 112 11.53 -11.45 -31.02
CA SER A 112 11.07 -10.31 -30.25
C SER A 112 9.94 -9.56 -30.95
N VAL A 113 9.03 -8.99 -30.18
CA VAL A 113 7.88 -8.21 -30.64
C VAL A 113 8.01 -6.77 -30.17
N ASN A 114 7.64 -5.82 -31.01
CA ASN A 114 7.42 -4.45 -30.55
C ASN A 114 6.16 -4.43 -29.69
N THR A 115 6.30 -4.18 -28.40
CA THR A 115 5.18 -4.20 -27.43
C THR A 115 4.08 -3.19 -27.76
N GLN A 116 4.40 -2.11 -28.49
CA GLN A 116 3.44 -1.12 -28.96
C GLN A 116 2.59 -1.60 -30.17
N THR A 117 2.85 -2.78 -30.70
CA THR A 117 2.04 -3.38 -31.78
C THR A 117 1.21 -4.57 -31.32
N ILE A 118 1.36 -4.99 -30.07
CA ILE A 118 0.57 -6.08 -29.49
C ILE A 118 -0.85 -5.59 -29.24
N PRO A 119 -1.88 -6.27 -29.79
CA PRO A 119 -3.28 -5.92 -29.52
C PRO A 119 -3.65 -6.09 -28.06
N THR A 120 -4.52 -5.22 -27.56
CA THR A 120 -5.05 -5.25 -26.20
C THR A 120 -6.55 -5.41 -26.19
N ASN A 121 -7.09 -5.91 -25.09
CA ASN A 121 -8.52 -6.22 -24.98
C ASN A 121 -9.40 -4.96 -24.87
N LEU A 122 -8.87 -3.88 -24.30
CA LEU A 122 -9.53 -2.59 -24.19
C LEU A 122 -8.67 -1.50 -24.82
N THR A 123 -9.28 -0.57 -25.56
CA THR A 123 -8.57 0.49 -26.30
C THR A 123 -8.95 1.91 -25.83
N ASP A 124 -10.13 2.08 -25.22
CA ASP A 124 -10.67 3.40 -24.86
C ASP A 124 -11.23 3.43 -23.43
N ALA A 125 -10.64 2.61 -22.57
CA ALA A 125 -11.02 2.52 -21.17
C ALA A 125 -9.99 3.20 -20.26
N TYR A 126 -10.47 3.81 -19.17
CA TYR A 126 -9.62 4.33 -18.11
C TYR A 126 -10.30 4.36 -16.75
N ASN A 127 -9.48 4.26 -15.73
CA ASN A 127 -9.84 4.51 -14.34
C ASN A 127 -9.35 5.87 -13.89
N ARG A 128 -10.16 6.58 -13.14
CA ARG A 128 -9.77 7.81 -12.47
C ARG A 128 -10.12 7.75 -10.98
N ILE A 129 -9.10 7.85 -10.13
CA ILE A 129 -9.26 7.92 -8.68
C ILE A 129 -8.92 9.32 -8.21
N ARG A 130 -9.86 9.98 -7.52
CA ARG A 130 -9.64 11.27 -6.87
C ARG A 130 -9.91 11.16 -5.39
N GLY A 131 -9.04 11.73 -4.58
CA GLY A 131 -9.25 11.73 -3.16
C GLY A 131 -8.76 12.99 -2.46
N LYS A 132 -9.30 13.17 -1.26
CA LYS A 132 -8.92 14.20 -0.31
C LYS A 132 -8.84 13.57 1.06
N GLU A 133 -7.74 13.82 1.76
CA GLU A 133 -7.53 13.37 3.13
C GLU A 133 -7.10 14.56 3.97
N TYR A 134 -7.92 14.93 4.92
CA TYR A 134 -7.65 16.00 5.86
C TYR A 134 -7.56 15.41 7.26
N TYR A 135 -6.47 15.68 7.92
CA TYR A 135 -6.17 15.15 9.24
C TYR A 135 -5.68 16.27 10.12
N ALA A 136 -6.20 16.34 11.33
CA ALA A 136 -5.64 17.16 12.38
C ALA A 136 -5.75 16.43 13.73
N THR A 137 -4.66 16.40 14.48
CA THR A 137 -4.63 15.89 15.85
C THR A 137 -4.07 16.96 16.76
N GLN A 138 -4.75 17.17 17.87
CA GLN A 138 -4.35 18.11 18.88
C GLN A 138 -4.31 17.43 20.24
N ARG A 139 -3.34 17.85 21.05
CA ARG A 139 -3.11 17.32 22.38
C ARG A 139 -2.87 18.45 23.36
N TYR A 140 -3.60 18.46 24.46
CA TYR A 140 -3.33 19.32 25.59
C TYR A 140 -2.79 18.49 26.75
N LYS A 141 -1.59 18.84 27.24
CA LYS A 141 -0.85 18.13 28.29
C LYS A 141 -1.01 18.83 29.62
N PHE A 142 -1.38 18.06 30.64
CA PHE A 142 -1.40 18.47 32.03
C PHE A 142 -0.17 17.90 32.73
N GLY A 143 0.49 18.70 33.55
CA GLY A 143 1.71 18.31 34.24
C GLY A 143 2.26 19.42 35.10
N PHE A 144 3.48 19.28 35.55
CA PHE A 144 4.19 20.20 36.40
C PHE A 144 5.57 20.55 35.81
N TYR A 145 6.13 21.65 36.29
CA TYR A 145 7.51 22.01 35.96
C TYR A 145 8.44 21.47 37.03
N GLN A 146 9.48 20.77 36.60
CA GLN A 146 10.61 20.37 37.44
C GLN A 146 11.75 21.35 37.19
N GLU A 147 12.32 21.86 38.27
CA GLU A 147 13.46 22.77 38.27
C GLU A 147 14.70 21.97 38.68
N GLU A 148 15.73 22.04 37.86
CA GLU A 148 17.04 21.41 38.12
C GLU A 148 18.11 22.51 38.13
N GLU A 149 18.80 22.67 39.27
CA GLU A 149 19.92 23.60 39.36
C GLU A 149 21.16 22.97 38.73
N GLN A 150 21.64 23.57 37.65
CA GLN A 150 22.85 23.17 36.98
C GLN A 150 23.84 24.36 36.95
N ASP A 151 24.82 24.35 37.83
CA ASP A 151 25.76 25.44 38.10
C ASP A 151 25.07 26.77 38.48
N THR A 152 25.05 27.73 37.55
CA THR A 152 24.45 29.06 37.76
C THR A 152 23.10 29.25 37.04
N THR A 153 22.59 28.20 36.37
CA THR A 153 21.35 28.24 35.61
C THR A 153 20.31 27.27 36.16
N VAL A 154 19.07 27.73 36.36
CA VAL A 154 17.93 26.87 36.68
C VAL A 154 17.27 26.43 35.39
N ILE A 155 17.38 25.13 35.08
CA ILE A 155 16.70 24.53 33.93
C ILE A 155 15.31 24.12 34.38
N ARG A 156 14.30 24.67 33.70
CA ARG A 156 12.88 24.39 33.98
C ARG A 156 12.30 23.51 32.89
N THR A 157 12.04 22.23 33.24
CA THR A 157 11.52 21.24 32.31
C THR A 157 10.07 20.89 32.63
N PHE A 158 9.18 20.94 31.63
CA PHE A 158 7.79 20.52 31.77
C PHE A 158 7.67 19.01 31.77
N ILE A 159 7.12 18.42 32.83
CA ILE A 159 6.85 16.97 32.96
C ILE A 159 5.36 16.74 32.78
N PRO A 160 4.94 16.21 31.61
CA PRO A 160 3.55 15.88 31.35
C PRO A 160 3.14 14.59 32.07
N VAL A 161 1.98 14.61 32.74
CA VAL A 161 1.39 13.49 33.48
C VAL A 161 0.24 12.84 32.70
N THR A 162 -0.68 13.70 32.25
CA THR A 162 -1.86 13.29 31.50
C THR A 162 -2.09 14.20 30.31
N SER A 163 -2.85 13.72 29.31
CA SER A 163 -3.23 14.57 28.20
C SER A 163 -4.64 14.26 27.70
N ILE A 164 -5.30 15.29 27.19
CA ILE A 164 -6.51 15.17 26.37
C ILE A 164 -6.08 15.24 24.90
N ILE A 165 -6.63 14.34 24.11
CA ILE A 165 -6.33 14.21 22.67
C ILE A 165 -7.64 14.34 21.91
N HIS A 166 -7.63 15.14 20.85
CA HIS A 166 -8.70 15.20 19.88
C HIS A 166 -8.10 15.04 18.48
N THR A 167 -8.67 14.12 17.70
CA THR A 167 -8.27 13.89 16.31
C THR A 167 -9.50 14.00 15.43
N ILE A 168 -9.39 14.76 14.34
CA ILE A 168 -10.38 14.83 13.28
C ILE A 168 -9.77 14.36 11.98
N GLU A 169 -10.50 13.51 11.27
CA GLU A 169 -10.12 12.96 9.96
C GLU A 169 -11.29 13.12 8.99
N TYR A 170 -11.01 13.63 7.81
CA TYR A 170 -11.94 13.65 6.70
C TYR A 170 -11.31 12.93 5.53
N ASN A 171 -12.02 11.94 4.98
CA ASN A 171 -11.61 11.20 3.81
C ASN A 171 -12.71 11.27 2.73
N GLU A 172 -12.33 11.61 1.52
CA GLU A 172 -13.16 11.49 0.32
C GLU A 172 -12.40 10.70 -0.72
N ASN A 173 -13.04 9.71 -1.30
CA ASN A 173 -12.49 8.92 -2.40
C ASN A 173 -13.57 8.76 -3.48
N LYS A 174 -13.21 9.05 -4.73
CA LYS A 174 -14.06 8.89 -5.91
C LYS A 174 -13.33 8.01 -6.90
N HIS A 175 -13.99 6.95 -7.31
CA HIS A 175 -13.53 6.10 -8.39
C HIS A 175 -14.49 6.28 -9.57
N ARG A 176 -13.94 6.59 -10.74
CA ARG A 176 -14.67 6.69 -11.99
C ARG A 176 -14.06 5.74 -13.01
N PHE A 177 -14.88 4.83 -13.50
CA PHE A 177 -14.54 3.98 -14.63
C PHE A 177 -15.23 4.52 -15.88
N VAL A 178 -14.50 4.60 -16.99
CA VAL A 178 -15.01 5.00 -18.29
C VAL A 178 -14.50 4.02 -19.33
N ASN A 179 -15.38 3.52 -20.16
CA ASN A 179 -15.08 2.86 -21.43
C ASN A 179 -15.95 3.48 -22.51
N GLN A 180 -15.35 4.12 -23.51
CA GLN A 180 -16.09 4.82 -24.56
C GLN A 180 -16.49 3.89 -25.70
N SER A 181 -15.91 2.68 -25.77
CA SER A 181 -16.19 1.68 -26.79
C SER A 181 -17.40 0.82 -26.42
N ALA A 182 -18.54 1.06 -27.05
CA ALA A 182 -19.74 0.24 -26.86
C ALA A 182 -19.54 -1.23 -27.28
N THR A 183 -18.69 -1.49 -28.26
CA THR A 183 -18.36 -2.85 -28.70
C THR A 183 -17.56 -3.60 -27.64
N GLU A 184 -16.55 -2.96 -27.04
CA GLU A 184 -15.74 -3.55 -25.98
C GLU A 184 -16.56 -3.82 -24.72
N ASP A 185 -17.52 -2.95 -24.37
CA ASP A 185 -18.46 -3.18 -23.26
C ASP A 185 -19.22 -4.51 -23.38
N THR A 186 -19.54 -4.92 -24.59
CA THR A 186 -20.30 -6.16 -24.86
C THR A 186 -19.42 -7.37 -25.17
N THR A 187 -18.16 -7.18 -25.56
CA THR A 187 -17.24 -8.28 -25.90
C THR A 187 -16.27 -8.64 -24.79
N TYR A 188 -15.82 -7.65 -24.02
CA TYR A 188 -14.88 -7.86 -22.91
C TYR A 188 -15.58 -8.21 -21.59
N PHE A 189 -16.70 -7.52 -21.29
CA PHE A 189 -17.47 -7.80 -20.08
C PHE A 189 -18.55 -8.85 -20.33
N ALA A 190 -18.70 -9.78 -19.40
CA ALA A 190 -19.71 -10.84 -19.51
C ALA A 190 -21.14 -10.32 -19.47
N ASN A 191 -21.36 -9.17 -18.83
CA ASN A 191 -22.67 -8.57 -18.63
C ASN A 191 -22.65 -7.08 -18.94
N THR A 192 -23.78 -6.58 -19.50
CA THR A 192 -24.06 -5.15 -19.70
C THR A 192 -25.50 -4.89 -19.32
N TYR A 193 -25.74 -4.18 -18.21
CA TYR A 193 -27.06 -4.08 -17.58
C TYR A 193 -27.76 -2.75 -17.80
N LEU A 194 -27.02 -1.64 -17.89
CA LEU A 194 -27.60 -0.30 -17.78
C LEU A 194 -27.60 0.49 -19.10
N GLY A 195 -26.74 0.17 -20.04
CA GLY A 195 -26.69 0.87 -21.32
C GLY A 195 -25.69 0.29 -22.30
N LEU A 196 -25.95 0.48 -23.61
CA LEU A 196 -25.12 -0.01 -24.74
C LEU A 196 -24.20 1.07 -25.34
N GLY A 197 -24.23 2.30 -24.84
CA GLY A 197 -23.49 3.45 -25.41
C GLY A 197 -22.10 3.68 -24.83
N GLY A 198 -21.49 2.66 -24.25
CA GLY A 198 -20.28 2.78 -23.46
C GLY A 198 -20.58 2.99 -21.97
N THR A 199 -19.56 2.83 -21.14
CA THR A 199 -19.68 2.93 -19.68
C THR A 199 -19.05 4.20 -19.14
N ASN A 200 -19.73 4.90 -18.24
CA ASN A 200 -19.23 6.07 -17.54
C ASN A 200 -19.85 6.15 -16.14
N GLU A 201 -19.14 5.66 -15.14
CA GLU A 201 -19.66 5.40 -13.82
C GLU A 201 -18.76 5.99 -12.74
N GLU A 202 -19.36 6.50 -11.68
CA GLU A 202 -18.62 7.01 -10.52
C GLU A 202 -19.17 6.42 -9.22
N THR A 203 -18.29 5.81 -8.42
CA THR A 203 -18.54 5.48 -7.02
C THR A 203 -17.87 6.49 -6.12
N ARG A 204 -18.47 6.77 -4.96
CA ARG A 204 -17.91 7.71 -3.99
C ARG A 204 -18.01 7.17 -2.58
N TYR A 205 -16.93 7.35 -1.85
CA TYR A 205 -16.87 7.14 -0.40
C TYR A 205 -16.44 8.42 0.29
N GLN A 206 -17.13 8.76 1.38
CA GLN A 206 -16.76 9.86 2.25
C GLN A 206 -16.82 9.39 3.70
N SER A 207 -15.90 9.87 4.54
CA SER A 207 -16.01 9.69 5.98
C SER A 207 -15.51 10.91 6.73
N ILE A 208 -16.16 11.18 7.84
CA ILE A 208 -15.67 12.11 8.85
C ILE A 208 -15.59 11.38 10.18
N ARG A 209 -14.41 11.40 10.78
CA ARG A 209 -14.11 10.70 12.01
C ARG A 209 -13.61 11.69 13.07
N ASN A 210 -14.18 11.62 14.27
CA ASN A 210 -13.75 12.38 15.42
C ASN A 210 -13.39 11.42 16.54
N THR A 211 -12.16 11.51 17.05
CA THR A 211 -11.67 10.71 18.17
C THR A 211 -11.32 11.62 19.33
N PHE A 212 -11.91 11.35 20.48
CA PHE A 212 -11.57 11.99 21.75
C PHE A 212 -10.94 10.97 22.68
N GLY A 213 -9.81 11.32 23.26
CA GLY A 213 -9.08 10.43 24.14
C GLY A 213 -8.48 11.16 25.34
N ILE A 214 -8.26 10.38 26.38
CA ILE A 214 -7.49 10.78 27.56
C ILE A 214 -6.35 9.78 27.75
N SER A 215 -5.16 10.27 28.08
CA SER A 215 -4.01 9.39 28.30
C SER A 215 -3.26 9.75 29.58
N LEU A 216 -2.82 8.73 30.28
CA LEU A 216 -1.82 8.80 31.34
C LEU A 216 -0.47 8.46 30.72
N LEU A 217 0.49 9.36 30.85
CA LEU A 217 1.78 9.25 30.17
C LEU A 217 2.79 8.43 30.98
N GLU A 218 3.67 7.72 30.30
CA GLU A 218 4.75 6.95 30.91
C GLU A 218 5.86 7.88 31.42
N GLY A 219 6.38 7.59 32.63
CA GLY A 219 7.65 8.14 33.10
C GLY A 219 7.58 9.50 33.77
N PHE A 220 6.41 9.99 34.19
CA PHE A 220 6.29 11.21 34.98
C PHE A 220 6.77 11.03 36.44
N ASN A 221 6.88 9.77 36.90
CA ASN A 221 7.52 9.40 38.16
C ASN A 221 8.09 7.96 38.07
N LYS A 222 8.80 7.51 39.10
CA LYS A 222 9.44 6.18 39.15
C LYS A 222 8.48 5.00 39.15
N TYR A 223 7.19 5.20 39.44
CA TYR A 223 6.15 4.16 39.44
C TYR A 223 5.36 4.12 38.14
N ALA A 224 5.33 5.19 37.36
CA ALA A 224 4.64 5.29 36.08
C ALA A 224 5.43 4.60 34.96
N LYS A 225 5.48 3.25 35.02
CA LYS A 225 6.29 2.41 34.11
C LYS A 225 5.57 2.08 32.80
N MET A 226 4.33 2.54 32.60
CA MET A 226 3.53 2.34 31.39
C MET A 226 2.65 3.55 31.13
N GLY A 227 2.30 3.77 29.89
CA GLY A 227 1.26 4.70 29.45
C GLY A 227 -0.06 3.96 29.27
N LEU A 228 -1.15 4.64 29.61
CA LEU A 228 -2.52 4.15 29.41
C LEU A 228 -3.30 5.20 28.63
N ALA A 229 -4.14 4.79 27.71
CA ALA A 229 -5.08 5.68 27.05
C ALA A 229 -6.45 5.02 26.91
N ALA A 230 -7.49 5.86 26.97
CA ALA A 230 -8.85 5.47 26.62
C ALA A 230 -9.40 6.49 25.64
N TYR A 231 -10.18 6.03 24.65
CA TYR A 231 -10.71 6.91 23.62
C TYR A 231 -12.09 6.44 23.13
N ALA A 232 -12.83 7.40 22.61
CA ALA A 232 -14.08 7.16 21.89
C ALA A 232 -13.98 7.81 20.51
N THR A 233 -14.45 7.11 19.49
CA THR A 233 -14.43 7.56 18.10
C THR A 233 -15.83 7.52 17.52
N TYR A 234 -16.33 8.66 17.09
CA TYR A 234 -17.51 8.77 16.25
C TYR A 234 -17.09 8.91 14.80
N GLU A 235 -17.68 8.10 13.92
CA GLU A 235 -17.43 8.12 12.48
C GLU A 235 -18.76 8.13 11.73
N TYR A 236 -18.90 9.06 10.80
CA TYR A 236 -19.97 9.06 9.80
C TYR A 236 -19.38 8.69 8.45
N ARG A 237 -19.96 7.68 7.80
CA ARG A 237 -19.60 7.22 6.46
C ARG A 237 -20.75 7.46 5.50
N HIS A 238 -20.42 7.84 4.28
CA HIS A 238 -21.37 7.97 3.19
C HIS A 238 -20.83 7.30 1.93
N PHE A 239 -21.65 6.44 1.35
CA PHE A 239 -21.36 5.69 0.15
C PHE A 239 -22.31 6.13 -0.96
N SER A 240 -21.80 6.27 -2.19
CA SER A 240 -22.62 6.53 -3.37
C SER A 240 -22.27 5.56 -4.48
N LEU A 241 -23.28 4.99 -5.09
CA LEU A 241 -23.20 4.10 -6.25
C LEU A 241 -23.49 4.87 -7.54
N PRO A 242 -23.10 4.36 -8.72
CA PRO A 242 -23.52 4.89 -10.01
C PRO A 242 -25.04 5.04 -10.10
N GLN A 243 -25.47 5.95 -10.97
CA GLN A 243 -26.90 6.17 -11.17
C GLN A 243 -27.47 4.99 -11.93
N ASP A 244 -28.42 4.35 -11.32
CA ASP A 244 -29.25 3.33 -11.91
C ASP A 244 -30.48 3.98 -12.56
N THR A 245 -30.60 3.84 -13.86
CA THR A 245 -31.67 4.42 -14.65
C THR A 245 -32.80 3.44 -14.96
N LEU A 246 -32.57 2.15 -14.67
CA LEU A 246 -33.52 1.09 -14.99
C LEU A 246 -34.07 0.46 -13.71
N SER A 247 -35.32 0.04 -13.75
CA SER A 247 -35.93 -0.72 -12.66
C SER A 247 -35.34 -2.13 -12.55
N ALA A 248 -35.36 -2.70 -11.34
CA ALA A 248 -34.99 -4.08 -11.11
C ALA A 248 -35.86 -5.03 -11.99
N GLY A 249 -35.23 -6.12 -12.47
CA GLY A 249 -35.90 -7.08 -13.34
C GLY A 249 -36.21 -6.60 -14.79
N THR A 250 -35.76 -5.38 -15.16
CA THR A 250 -35.98 -4.87 -16.52
C THR A 250 -35.21 -5.67 -17.56
N THR A 251 -35.86 -6.02 -18.68
CA THR A 251 -35.22 -6.63 -19.85
C THR A 251 -35.33 -5.66 -21.02
N ILE A 252 -34.21 -5.30 -21.62
CA ILE A 252 -34.09 -4.46 -22.81
C ILE A 252 -33.33 -5.27 -23.87
N GLU A 253 -33.77 -5.18 -25.11
CA GLU A 253 -33.12 -5.85 -26.24
C GLU A 253 -31.63 -5.41 -26.35
N GLY A 254 -30.75 -6.37 -26.45
CA GLY A 254 -29.29 -6.16 -26.53
C GLY A 254 -28.60 -5.99 -25.16
N LEU A 255 -29.32 -5.84 -24.05
CA LEU A 255 -28.76 -5.84 -22.71
C LEU A 255 -28.88 -7.21 -22.03
N THR A 256 -27.96 -7.48 -21.11
CA THR A 256 -28.08 -8.61 -20.18
C THR A 256 -29.33 -8.42 -19.33
N PRO A 257 -30.21 -9.44 -19.16
CA PRO A 257 -31.35 -9.34 -18.26
C PRO A 257 -30.91 -8.91 -16.87
N ARG A 258 -31.47 -7.83 -16.38
CA ARG A 258 -31.09 -7.28 -15.10
C ARG A 258 -31.60 -8.17 -13.96
N PRO A 259 -30.76 -8.51 -12.96
CA PRO A 259 -31.22 -9.23 -11.78
C PRO A 259 -32.27 -8.41 -11.00
N ASP A 260 -33.13 -9.11 -10.28
CA ASP A 260 -34.16 -8.46 -9.41
C ASP A 260 -33.52 -7.93 -8.12
N ILE A 261 -32.56 -7.02 -8.29
CA ILE A 261 -31.79 -6.36 -7.22
C ILE A 261 -31.97 -4.86 -7.36
N SER A 262 -32.36 -4.21 -6.26
CA SER A 262 -32.50 -2.76 -6.17
C SER A 262 -31.62 -2.22 -5.04
N ASN A 263 -30.45 -1.70 -5.38
CA ASN A 263 -29.56 -1.08 -4.42
C ASN A 263 -29.84 0.42 -4.31
N PRO A 264 -29.83 1.00 -3.09
CA PRO A 264 -29.98 2.44 -2.93
C PRO A 264 -28.75 3.15 -3.51
N ARG A 265 -28.99 4.26 -4.23
CA ARG A 265 -27.94 5.08 -4.83
C ARG A 265 -26.97 5.64 -3.79
N SER A 266 -27.42 5.90 -2.59
CA SER A 266 -26.61 6.41 -1.50
C SER A 266 -26.96 5.75 -0.18
N HIS A 267 -25.96 5.55 0.67
CA HIS A 267 -26.12 4.95 1.98
C HIS A 267 -25.23 5.68 2.99
N GLY A 268 -25.79 6.02 4.14
CA GLY A 268 -25.10 6.67 5.24
C GLY A 268 -25.04 5.78 6.47
N GLU A 269 -23.91 5.77 7.17
CA GLU A 269 -23.68 5.01 8.39
C GLU A 269 -23.10 5.90 9.49
N SER A 270 -23.67 5.81 10.69
CA SER A 270 -23.13 6.43 11.90
C SER A 270 -22.57 5.34 12.80
N LEU A 271 -21.30 5.46 13.19
CA LEU A 271 -20.56 4.44 13.88
C LEU A 271 -19.95 5.00 15.16
N LEU A 272 -19.97 4.22 16.24
CA LEU A 272 -19.33 4.58 17.50
C LEU A 272 -18.39 3.45 17.96
N TRP A 273 -17.14 3.80 18.17
CA TRP A 273 -16.11 2.94 18.72
C TRP A 273 -15.70 3.43 20.11
N VAL A 274 -15.34 2.51 20.98
CA VAL A 274 -14.57 2.77 22.20
C VAL A 274 -13.32 1.93 22.17
N GLY A 275 -12.25 2.45 22.76
CA GLY A 275 -10.99 1.70 22.76
C GLY A 275 -10.05 2.17 23.86
N GLY A 276 -8.99 1.43 24.00
CA GLY A 276 -7.93 1.71 24.93
C GLY A 276 -6.58 1.23 24.43
N GLU A 277 -5.55 1.81 24.98
CA GLU A 277 -4.16 1.53 24.67
C GLU A 277 -3.35 1.35 25.93
N ILE A 278 -2.48 0.37 25.94
CA ILE A 278 -1.45 0.17 26.96
C ILE A 278 -0.10 0.14 26.24
N SER A 279 0.80 1.05 26.66
CA SER A 279 2.11 1.13 26.01
C SER A 279 3.24 1.32 27.03
N LYS A 280 4.38 0.76 26.69
CA LYS A 280 5.65 1.02 27.36
C LYS A 280 6.70 1.29 26.30
N GLN A 281 7.12 2.53 26.20
CA GLN A 281 8.08 2.98 25.19
C GLN A 281 9.49 3.17 25.76
N LYS A 282 9.60 3.45 27.06
CA LYS A 282 10.86 3.64 27.75
C LYS A 282 11.39 2.32 28.33
N GLY A 283 12.66 2.04 28.13
CA GLY A 283 13.35 0.87 28.65
C GLY A 283 14.13 0.12 27.56
N GLU A 284 15.23 -0.51 27.98
CA GLU A 284 16.11 -1.23 27.06
C GLU A 284 15.70 -2.70 26.86
N LEU A 285 15.18 -3.32 27.92
CA LEU A 285 14.90 -4.75 27.92
C LEU A 285 13.55 -5.12 27.30
N LEU A 286 12.51 -4.34 27.58
CA LEU A 286 11.14 -4.66 27.17
C LEU A 286 10.36 -3.39 26.84
N THR A 287 9.84 -3.33 25.64
CA THR A 287 8.83 -2.35 25.19
C THR A 287 7.62 -3.09 24.63
N TYR A 288 6.43 -2.52 24.82
CA TYR A 288 5.21 -3.09 24.28
C TYR A 288 4.18 -2.03 23.95
N HIS A 289 3.30 -2.38 23.04
CA HIS A 289 2.15 -1.58 22.63
C HIS A 289 0.97 -2.53 22.37
N VAL A 290 -0.10 -2.34 23.10
CA VAL A 290 -1.35 -3.08 22.92
C VAL A 290 -2.46 -2.06 22.77
N ASN A 291 -3.21 -2.19 21.69
CA ASN A 291 -4.38 -1.37 21.40
C ASN A 291 -5.59 -2.26 21.17
N GLY A 292 -6.73 -1.90 21.73
CA GLY A 292 -7.99 -2.60 21.53
C GLY A 292 -9.12 -1.62 21.31
N LYS A 293 -10.00 -1.89 20.36
CA LYS A 293 -11.23 -1.14 20.14
C LYS A 293 -12.42 -2.05 19.91
N PHE A 294 -13.59 -1.59 20.32
CA PHE A 294 -14.86 -2.29 20.23
C PHE A 294 -15.93 -1.39 19.61
N GLY A 295 -16.71 -1.94 18.65
CA GLY A 295 -17.81 -1.25 18.00
C GLY A 295 -19.07 -1.25 18.84
N LEU A 296 -19.52 -0.08 19.29
CA LEU A 296 -20.67 0.07 20.18
C LEU A 296 -21.97 0.34 19.44
N ALA A 297 -21.94 1.05 18.32
CA ALA A 297 -23.15 1.46 17.61
C ALA A 297 -22.97 1.50 16.09
N GLY A 298 -24.08 1.36 15.37
CA GLY A 298 -24.13 1.32 13.91
C GLY A 298 -23.82 -0.04 13.34
N ALA A 299 -23.44 -0.12 12.08
CA ALA A 299 -23.15 -1.38 11.38
C ALA A 299 -22.04 -2.20 12.05
N ILE A 300 -21.20 -1.56 12.84
CA ILE A 300 -20.03 -2.17 13.50
C ILE A 300 -20.31 -2.74 14.91
N ILE A 301 -21.56 -2.83 15.35
CA ILE A 301 -21.89 -3.39 16.67
C ILE A 301 -21.24 -4.77 16.81
N GLY A 302 -20.43 -4.95 17.87
CA GLY A 302 -19.72 -6.21 18.12
C GLY A 302 -18.46 -6.42 17.29
N ASP A 303 -18.01 -5.40 16.55
CA ASP A 303 -16.67 -5.42 15.97
C ASP A 303 -15.60 -5.33 17.05
N ILE A 304 -14.53 -6.09 16.85
CA ILE A 304 -13.37 -6.12 17.75
C ILE A 304 -12.12 -5.97 16.90
N ASP A 305 -11.22 -5.10 17.34
CA ASP A 305 -9.88 -4.98 16.73
C ASP A 305 -8.86 -4.83 17.87
N ILE A 306 -8.08 -5.87 18.10
CA ILE A 306 -7.02 -5.90 19.11
C ILE A 306 -5.70 -6.13 18.40
N THR A 307 -4.70 -5.32 18.68
CA THR A 307 -3.34 -5.43 18.16
C THR A 307 -2.33 -5.41 19.31
N ALA A 308 -1.30 -6.23 19.22
CA ALA A 308 -0.22 -6.29 20.19
C ALA A 308 1.14 -6.37 19.50
N ASP A 309 2.10 -5.61 20.00
CA ASP A 309 3.51 -5.61 19.58
C ASP A 309 4.38 -5.56 20.83
N ILE A 310 5.22 -6.58 21.02
CA ILE A 310 6.08 -6.72 22.19
C ILE A 310 7.50 -6.89 21.66
N ARG A 311 8.42 -6.07 22.15
CA ARG A 311 9.83 -6.11 21.76
C ARG A 311 10.72 -6.26 22.97
N SER A 312 11.61 -7.21 22.88
CA SER A 312 12.63 -7.44 23.90
C SER A 312 14.02 -7.34 23.28
N ARG A 313 14.95 -6.79 24.07
CA ARG A 313 16.33 -6.62 23.66
C ARG A 313 17.21 -7.18 24.78
N PHE A 314 18.02 -8.19 24.48
CA PHE A 314 18.91 -8.81 25.46
C PHE A 314 20.24 -9.24 24.82
N ARG A 315 21.22 -9.55 25.64
CA ARG A 315 22.53 -10.05 25.19
C ARG A 315 22.50 -11.58 25.13
N LEU A 316 22.86 -12.12 23.97
CA LEU A 316 23.06 -13.54 23.75
C LEU A 316 24.31 -13.73 22.88
N TRP A 317 25.17 -14.69 23.21
CA TRP A 317 26.44 -14.94 22.49
C TRP A 317 27.32 -13.70 22.29
N ASN A 318 27.43 -12.85 23.32
CA ASN A 318 28.15 -11.58 23.28
C ASN A 318 27.61 -10.57 22.25
N ASP A 319 26.38 -10.75 21.80
CA ASP A 319 25.72 -9.85 20.86
C ASP A 319 24.35 -9.40 21.36
N THR A 320 23.84 -8.30 20.80
CA THR A 320 22.51 -7.81 21.11
C THR A 320 21.50 -8.46 20.18
N VAL A 321 20.63 -9.28 20.77
CA VAL A 321 19.52 -9.94 20.11
C VAL A 321 18.25 -9.14 20.34
N GLN A 322 17.45 -8.97 19.29
CA GLN A 322 16.13 -8.38 19.37
C GLN A 322 15.08 -9.44 19.03
N LEU A 323 14.15 -9.64 19.95
CA LEU A 323 12.95 -10.42 19.74
C LEU A 323 11.75 -9.50 19.64
N ARG A 324 10.85 -9.76 18.71
CA ARG A 324 9.56 -9.13 18.59
C ARG A 324 8.50 -10.20 18.48
N ALA A 325 7.52 -10.17 19.36
CA ALA A 325 6.28 -10.91 19.22
C ALA A 325 5.17 -9.93 18.82
N TYR A 326 4.38 -10.31 17.84
CA TYR A 326 3.27 -9.47 17.38
C TYR A 326 2.06 -10.31 17.06
N GLY A 327 0.91 -9.68 17.14
CA GLY A 327 -0.33 -10.33 16.75
C GLY A 327 -1.49 -9.37 16.69
N PHE A 328 -2.56 -9.84 16.09
CA PHE A 328 -3.85 -9.18 16.13
C PHE A 328 -5.00 -10.18 16.15
N PHE A 329 -6.10 -9.73 16.72
CA PHE A 329 -7.40 -10.34 16.58
C PHE A 329 -8.37 -9.28 16.06
N LYS A 330 -9.01 -9.56 14.93
CA LYS A 330 -9.99 -8.70 14.30
C LYS A 330 -11.24 -9.49 13.98
N ASN A 331 -12.39 -8.97 14.37
CA ASN A 331 -13.71 -9.44 13.96
C ASN A 331 -14.45 -8.20 13.46
N THR A 332 -14.57 -8.04 12.14
CA THR A 332 -14.96 -6.76 11.53
C THR A 332 -16.06 -6.94 10.52
N GLU A 333 -16.98 -5.99 10.53
CA GLU A 333 -18.03 -5.87 9.52
C GLU A 333 -17.43 -5.61 8.14
N PRO A 334 -17.88 -6.30 7.08
CA PRO A 334 -17.48 -6.03 5.70
C PRO A 334 -17.89 -4.63 5.24
N SER A 335 -17.10 -4.05 4.34
CA SER A 335 -17.44 -2.77 3.72
C SER A 335 -18.76 -2.86 2.95
N TYR A 336 -19.50 -1.73 2.92
CA TYR A 336 -20.76 -1.61 2.17
C TYR A 336 -20.64 -2.04 0.70
N PHE A 337 -19.55 -1.69 0.03
CA PHE A 337 -19.33 -2.06 -1.38
C PHE A 337 -19.18 -3.56 -1.63
N TYR A 338 -18.76 -4.38 -0.64
CA TYR A 338 -18.83 -5.83 -0.78
C TYR A 338 -20.25 -6.37 -0.66
N LYS A 339 -21.10 -5.69 0.09
CA LYS A 339 -22.49 -6.11 0.29
C LYS A 339 -23.37 -5.65 -0.85
N LYS A 340 -23.26 -4.38 -1.26
CA LYS A 340 -24.16 -3.78 -2.25
C LYS A 340 -23.36 -3.01 -3.30
N TYR A 341 -23.64 -3.32 -4.56
CA TYR A 341 -23.03 -2.64 -5.70
C TYR A 341 -23.94 -2.67 -6.91
N THR A 342 -23.94 -1.61 -7.70
CA THR A 342 -24.67 -1.50 -8.97
C THR A 342 -23.83 -0.70 -9.94
N SER A 343 -23.52 -1.31 -11.08
CA SER A 343 -22.80 -0.71 -12.18
C SER A 343 -23.26 -1.30 -13.51
N ASN A 344 -22.74 -0.83 -14.63
CA ASN A 344 -23.12 -1.34 -15.95
C ASN A 344 -22.76 -2.83 -16.13
N HIS A 345 -21.69 -3.28 -15.52
CA HIS A 345 -21.18 -4.65 -15.70
C HIS A 345 -21.37 -5.54 -14.48
N PHE A 346 -21.62 -4.96 -13.29
CA PHE A 346 -21.67 -5.71 -12.04
C PHE A 346 -22.81 -5.22 -11.15
N ILE A 347 -23.66 -6.16 -10.74
CA ILE A 347 -24.73 -5.91 -9.77
C ILE A 347 -24.71 -7.03 -8.74
N TRP A 348 -24.65 -6.67 -7.45
CA TRP A 348 -24.79 -7.63 -6.35
C TRP A 348 -25.45 -7.03 -5.12
N ASP A 349 -26.12 -7.90 -4.36
CA ASP A 349 -26.66 -7.64 -3.02
C ASP A 349 -26.39 -8.87 -2.16
N ASN A 350 -25.44 -8.76 -1.24
CA ASN A 350 -24.95 -9.85 -0.41
C ASN A 350 -25.15 -9.53 1.08
N ASP A 351 -25.53 -10.54 1.84
CA ASP A 351 -25.60 -10.49 3.30
C ASP A 351 -24.41 -11.25 3.91
N PHE A 352 -23.24 -10.62 3.90
CA PHE A 352 -22.02 -11.19 4.42
C PHE A 352 -21.89 -11.02 5.93
N GLY A 353 -21.53 -12.10 6.61
CA GLY A 353 -21.17 -12.06 8.01
C GLY A 353 -19.79 -11.43 8.25
N LYS A 354 -19.50 -11.13 9.52
CA LYS A 354 -18.23 -10.54 9.93
C LYS A 354 -17.04 -11.42 9.59
N THR A 355 -16.01 -10.80 9.04
CA THR A 355 -14.71 -11.46 8.79
C THR A 355 -13.90 -11.49 10.08
N ARG A 356 -13.48 -12.70 10.49
CA ARG A 356 -12.61 -12.89 11.65
C ARG A 356 -11.19 -13.22 11.18
N ARG A 357 -10.22 -12.46 11.69
CA ARG A 357 -8.81 -12.66 11.39
C ARG A 357 -8.00 -12.69 12.67
N MET A 358 -7.15 -13.67 12.81
CA MET A 358 -6.21 -13.78 13.93
C MET A 358 -4.83 -14.10 13.39
N ARG A 359 -3.86 -13.24 13.70
CA ARG A 359 -2.46 -13.44 13.34
C ARG A 359 -1.59 -13.45 14.59
N VAL A 360 -0.64 -14.36 14.62
CA VAL A 360 0.44 -14.39 15.60
C VAL A 360 1.74 -14.61 14.87
N GLY A 361 2.77 -13.86 15.25
CA GLY A 361 4.10 -13.99 14.66
C GLY A 361 5.21 -13.54 15.59
N GLY A 362 6.43 -13.93 15.22
CA GLY A 362 7.64 -13.57 15.91
C GLY A 362 8.74 -13.15 14.95
N GLU A 363 9.58 -12.24 15.40
CA GLU A 363 10.75 -11.77 14.66
C GLU A 363 11.98 -11.90 15.55
N PHE A 364 13.01 -12.51 15.02
CA PHE A 364 14.31 -12.66 15.64
C PHE A 364 15.36 -11.93 14.80
N ASN A 365 16.14 -11.02 15.42
CA ASN A 365 17.11 -10.20 14.72
C ASN A 365 18.43 -10.17 15.47
N ILE A 366 19.51 -10.60 14.78
CA ILE A 366 20.90 -10.54 15.26
C ILE A 366 21.69 -9.62 14.33
N LYS A 367 21.99 -8.42 14.78
CA LYS A 367 22.67 -7.40 13.97
C LYS A 367 24.06 -7.83 13.49
N ARG A 368 24.83 -8.51 14.33
CA ARG A 368 26.18 -8.97 13.99
C ARG A 368 26.18 -9.96 12.84
N TRP A 369 25.23 -10.89 12.83
CA TRP A 369 25.07 -11.87 11.78
C TRP A 369 24.33 -11.33 10.56
N ARG A 370 23.77 -10.11 10.68
CA ARG A 370 22.91 -9.50 9.65
C ARG A 370 21.76 -10.42 9.25
N THR A 371 21.25 -11.14 10.23
CA THR A 371 20.20 -12.12 10.07
C THR A 371 18.94 -11.62 10.75
N LYS A 372 17.85 -11.66 10.02
CA LYS A 372 16.51 -11.37 10.54
C LYS A 372 15.56 -12.45 10.07
N LEU A 373 14.95 -13.16 11.00
CA LEU A 373 13.94 -14.19 10.74
C LEU A 373 12.59 -13.72 11.27
N ASN A 374 11.56 -13.76 10.44
CA ASN A 374 10.18 -13.49 10.82
C ASN A 374 9.33 -14.70 10.45
N VAL A 375 8.58 -15.23 11.41
CA VAL A 375 7.67 -16.37 11.21
C VAL A 375 6.31 -16.01 11.78
N GLY A 376 5.25 -16.37 11.07
CA GLY A 376 3.89 -16.13 11.55
C GLY A 376 2.85 -17.00 10.88
N VAL A 377 1.71 -17.07 11.54
CA VAL A 377 0.52 -17.74 11.04
C VAL A 377 -0.69 -16.82 11.17
N GLU A 378 -1.55 -16.85 10.18
CA GLU A 378 -2.82 -16.15 10.19
C GLU A 378 -3.96 -17.12 9.90
N ASN A 379 -4.99 -17.07 10.74
CA ASN A 379 -6.26 -17.76 10.54
C ASN A 379 -7.31 -16.75 10.14
N ILE A 380 -8.02 -17.03 9.05
CA ILE A 380 -9.06 -16.18 8.49
C ILE A 380 -10.35 -17.00 8.37
N GLN A 381 -11.42 -16.51 8.92
CA GLN A 381 -12.77 -17.09 8.80
C GLN A 381 -13.71 -16.07 8.17
N ASN A 382 -14.64 -16.54 7.36
CA ASN A 382 -15.55 -15.70 6.58
C ASN A 382 -14.78 -14.72 5.66
N TYR A 383 -13.75 -15.23 5.00
CA TYR A 383 -12.96 -14.42 4.06
C TYR A 383 -13.79 -14.05 2.83
N ILE A 384 -13.76 -12.76 2.48
CA ILE A 384 -14.44 -12.26 1.27
C ILE A 384 -13.41 -12.15 0.16
N TYR A 385 -13.71 -12.76 -0.98
CA TYR A 385 -12.91 -12.74 -2.20
C TYR A 385 -13.81 -12.56 -3.42
N PHE A 386 -13.24 -12.19 -4.55
CA PHE A 386 -13.95 -12.18 -5.82
C PHE A 386 -13.72 -13.51 -6.55
N ASP A 387 -14.80 -14.14 -6.97
CA ASP A 387 -14.77 -15.41 -7.69
C ASP A 387 -14.37 -15.22 -9.17
N ASN A 388 -14.30 -16.31 -9.93
CA ASN A 388 -13.92 -16.31 -11.35
C ASN A 388 -14.85 -15.42 -12.24
N ASN A 389 -16.01 -15.03 -11.74
CA ASN A 389 -16.94 -14.11 -12.41
C ASN A 389 -16.77 -12.66 -11.92
N SER A 390 -15.73 -12.37 -11.14
CA SER A 390 -15.51 -11.07 -10.49
C SER A 390 -16.65 -10.64 -9.56
N LEU A 391 -17.36 -11.61 -8.96
CA LEU A 391 -18.42 -11.36 -7.99
C LEU A 391 -17.93 -11.66 -6.58
N PRO A 392 -18.26 -10.83 -5.57
CA PRO A 392 -17.82 -11.08 -4.20
C PRO A 392 -18.51 -12.33 -3.62
N ARG A 393 -17.71 -13.17 -2.98
CA ARG A 393 -18.10 -14.39 -2.28
C ARG A 393 -17.50 -14.40 -0.89
N GLN A 394 -18.16 -15.09 0.03
CA GLN A 394 -17.64 -15.29 1.38
C GLN A 394 -17.36 -16.78 1.63
N GLU A 395 -16.11 -17.10 1.97
CA GLU A 395 -15.69 -18.44 2.35
C GLU A 395 -15.91 -18.65 3.84
N SER A 396 -16.84 -19.55 4.18
CA SER A 396 -17.24 -19.82 5.57
C SER A 396 -16.22 -20.64 6.36
N SER A 397 -15.45 -21.48 5.68
CA SER A 397 -14.45 -22.32 6.34
C SER A 397 -13.19 -21.50 6.67
N MET A 398 -12.44 -21.98 7.65
CA MET A 398 -11.19 -21.33 8.06
C MET A 398 -10.09 -21.52 7.02
N ILE A 399 -9.48 -20.40 6.63
CA ILE A 399 -8.27 -20.38 5.82
C ILE A 399 -7.09 -20.07 6.74
N GLN A 400 -6.04 -20.91 6.65
CA GLN A 400 -4.79 -20.68 7.35
C GLN A 400 -3.70 -20.28 6.37
N VAL A 401 -2.97 -19.22 6.70
CA VAL A 401 -1.80 -18.76 5.93
C VAL A 401 -0.59 -18.79 6.85
N PHE A 402 0.40 -19.55 6.47
CA PHE A 402 1.72 -19.59 7.11
C PHE A 402 2.70 -18.76 6.31
N HIS A 403 3.63 -18.04 6.98
CA HIS A 403 4.76 -17.39 6.34
C HIS A 403 6.03 -17.47 7.19
N ALA A 404 7.16 -17.59 6.52
CA ALA A 404 8.50 -17.46 7.08
C ALA A 404 9.34 -16.59 6.15
N LYS A 405 9.90 -15.51 6.69
CA LYS A 405 10.75 -14.56 5.96
C LYS A 405 12.12 -14.50 6.58
N LEU A 406 13.14 -14.79 5.79
CA LEU A 406 14.55 -14.69 6.16
C LEU A 406 15.19 -13.54 5.38
N ASN A 407 15.76 -12.57 6.10
CA ASN A 407 16.70 -11.62 5.53
C ASN A 407 18.11 -12.02 6.00
N GLN A 408 19.01 -12.22 5.04
CA GLN A 408 20.39 -12.58 5.31
C GLN A 408 21.32 -11.79 4.39
N ASP A 409 22.17 -10.97 5.00
CA ASP A 409 23.13 -10.17 4.26
C ASP A 409 24.55 -10.66 4.53
N PHE A 410 25.36 -10.64 3.47
CA PHE A 410 26.79 -10.95 3.52
C PHE A 410 27.60 -9.73 3.06
N LYS A 411 28.75 -9.51 3.70
CA LYS A 411 29.67 -8.44 3.33
C LYS A 411 31.09 -8.92 3.35
N PHE A 412 31.75 -8.81 2.19
CA PHE A 412 33.12 -9.20 1.99
C PHE A 412 33.90 -8.00 1.40
N GLY A 413 34.47 -7.18 2.27
CA GLY A 413 35.14 -5.95 1.85
C GLY A 413 34.19 -4.98 1.14
N VAL A 414 34.41 -4.75 -0.15
CA VAL A 414 33.54 -3.90 -1.02
C VAL A 414 32.33 -4.65 -1.56
N PHE A 415 32.35 -5.98 -1.59
CA PHE A 415 31.24 -6.80 -2.07
C PHE A 415 30.19 -6.97 -0.97
N ASN A 416 28.93 -6.74 -1.33
CA ASN A 416 27.76 -6.94 -0.49
C ASN A 416 26.77 -7.82 -1.24
N TRP A 417 26.11 -8.69 -0.49
CA TRP A 417 25.08 -9.58 -1.01
C TRP A 417 23.93 -9.62 -0.02
N GLU A 418 22.80 -9.00 -0.38
CA GLU A 418 21.59 -8.89 0.42
C GLU A 418 20.56 -9.87 -0.10
N ASN A 419 19.93 -10.62 0.79
CA ASN A 419 18.95 -11.63 0.42
C ASN A 419 17.70 -11.51 1.28
N GLU A 420 16.55 -11.63 0.64
CA GLU A 420 15.26 -11.79 1.27
C GLU A 420 14.58 -13.03 0.68
N ILE A 421 14.30 -14.00 1.52
CA ILE A 421 13.65 -15.25 1.15
C ILE A 421 12.34 -15.35 1.93
N VAL A 422 11.23 -15.51 1.22
CA VAL A 422 9.90 -15.66 1.81
C VAL A 422 9.33 -17.00 1.39
N TYR A 423 9.05 -17.85 2.36
CA TYR A 423 8.24 -19.05 2.19
C TYR A 423 6.84 -18.78 2.76
N GLN A 424 5.81 -19.10 1.98
CA GLN A 424 4.42 -18.89 2.40
C GLN A 424 3.52 -19.99 1.84
N LYS A 425 2.48 -20.30 2.59
CA LYS A 425 1.53 -21.35 2.21
C LYS A 425 0.12 -21.03 2.69
N SER A 426 -0.83 -21.09 1.77
CA SER A 426 -2.26 -21.01 2.07
C SER A 426 -2.85 -22.41 2.16
N SER A 427 -3.75 -22.64 3.11
CA SER A 427 -4.52 -23.89 3.17
C SER A 427 -5.57 -23.99 2.07
N LYS A 428 -5.88 -22.85 1.39
CA LYS A 428 -6.81 -22.77 0.26
C LYS A 428 -6.21 -21.93 -0.87
N PRO A 429 -5.31 -22.49 -1.66
CA PRO A 429 -4.64 -21.75 -2.73
C PRO A 429 -5.58 -21.32 -3.88
N SER A 430 -6.77 -21.93 -4.01
CA SER A 430 -7.79 -21.50 -4.97
C SER A 430 -8.50 -20.19 -4.57
N ILE A 431 -8.41 -19.76 -3.30
CA ILE A 431 -9.04 -18.54 -2.78
C ILE A 431 -8.01 -17.49 -2.43
N ILE A 432 -6.91 -17.90 -1.80
CA ILE A 432 -5.75 -17.05 -1.51
C ILE A 432 -4.55 -17.68 -2.23
N PRO A 433 -4.37 -17.39 -3.52
CA PRO A 433 -3.26 -17.91 -4.31
C PRO A 433 -1.97 -17.17 -3.93
N LEU A 434 -0.97 -17.92 -3.49
CA LEU A 434 0.33 -17.37 -3.10
C LEU A 434 1.45 -18.19 -3.75
N PRO A 435 2.51 -17.56 -4.26
CA PRO A 435 3.72 -18.29 -4.61
C PRO A 435 4.33 -18.87 -3.34
N GLU A 436 4.67 -20.17 -3.34
CA GLU A 436 5.21 -20.83 -2.14
C GLU A 436 6.57 -20.24 -1.73
N LEU A 437 7.39 -19.87 -2.70
CA LEU A 437 8.70 -19.27 -2.48
C LEU A 437 8.84 -17.97 -3.27
N SER A 438 9.29 -16.91 -2.61
CA SER A 438 9.70 -15.65 -3.24
C SER A 438 11.10 -15.28 -2.77
N VAL A 439 11.95 -14.87 -3.70
CA VAL A 439 13.35 -14.52 -3.43
C VAL A 439 13.65 -13.15 -4.03
N TYR A 440 14.20 -12.27 -3.23
CA TYR A 440 14.90 -11.07 -3.68
C TYR A 440 16.37 -11.20 -3.32
N SER A 441 17.26 -11.01 -4.28
CA SER A 441 18.69 -11.07 -4.11
C SER A 441 19.34 -9.87 -4.77
N ASN A 442 20.23 -9.17 -4.06
CA ASN A 442 20.91 -7.99 -4.55
C ASN A 442 22.42 -8.12 -4.28
N MET A 443 23.20 -8.22 -5.33
CA MET A 443 24.65 -8.30 -5.30
C MET A 443 25.26 -7.00 -5.80
N TYR A 444 26.10 -6.37 -5.00
CA TYR A 444 26.70 -5.11 -5.38
C TYR A 444 28.09 -4.86 -4.80
N LEU A 445 28.85 -4.05 -5.51
CA LEU A 445 30.10 -3.48 -5.06
C LEU A 445 29.86 -2.07 -4.53
N LEU A 446 30.32 -1.79 -3.31
CA LEU A 446 30.24 -0.47 -2.68
C LEU A 446 31.66 0.07 -2.44
N PHE A 447 32.04 1.11 -3.16
CA PHE A 447 33.36 1.70 -3.08
C PHE A 447 33.32 3.23 -3.22
N ARG A 448 34.47 3.87 -3.03
CA ARG A 448 34.62 5.33 -3.17
C ARG A 448 35.66 5.66 -4.24
N ILE A 449 35.28 6.59 -5.15
CA ILE A 449 36.20 7.18 -6.13
C ILE A 449 36.66 8.53 -5.58
N ALA A 450 37.95 8.79 -5.65
CA ALA A 450 38.60 10.02 -5.17
C ALA A 450 38.23 10.41 -3.72
N LYS A 451 37.87 9.41 -2.87
CA LYS A 451 37.43 9.56 -1.48
C LYS A 451 36.10 10.33 -1.28
N VAL A 452 35.49 10.87 -2.31
CA VAL A 452 34.28 11.73 -2.24
C VAL A 452 33.06 11.12 -2.91
N LEU A 453 33.20 10.43 -4.04
CA LEU A 453 32.10 9.84 -4.78
C LEU A 453 31.85 8.39 -4.28
N HIS A 454 30.74 8.18 -3.63
CA HIS A 454 30.29 6.83 -3.28
C HIS A 454 29.63 6.20 -4.48
N VAL A 455 30.07 5.01 -4.87
CA VAL A 455 29.56 4.26 -6.01
C VAL A 455 29.06 2.90 -5.52
N GLN A 456 27.84 2.55 -5.92
CA GLN A 456 27.25 1.23 -5.77
C GLN A 456 26.95 0.71 -7.17
N LEU A 457 27.64 -0.33 -7.59
CA LEU A 457 27.42 -1.03 -8.85
C LEU A 457 26.85 -2.41 -8.53
N GLY A 458 25.68 -2.74 -9.04
CA GLY A 458 25.01 -3.95 -8.66
C GLY A 458 24.03 -4.52 -9.68
N VAL A 459 23.60 -5.73 -9.35
CA VAL A 459 22.54 -6.46 -10.02
C VAL A 459 21.58 -6.97 -8.96
N ASP A 460 20.31 -6.74 -9.14
CA ASP A 460 19.26 -7.34 -8.32
C ASP A 460 18.41 -8.33 -9.13
N CYS A 461 17.85 -9.30 -8.43
CA CYS A 461 17.00 -10.33 -8.98
C CYS A 461 15.78 -10.51 -8.08
N ARG A 462 14.60 -10.57 -8.71
CA ARG A 462 13.33 -10.97 -8.09
C ARG A 462 12.84 -12.23 -8.76
N TYR A 463 12.53 -13.22 -7.94
CA TYR A 463 12.03 -14.52 -8.39
C TYR A 463 10.92 -14.98 -7.45
N TYR A 464 9.90 -15.59 -8.01
CA TYR A 464 8.87 -16.32 -7.26
C TYR A 464 8.45 -17.57 -8.04
N THR A 465 8.09 -18.61 -7.27
CA THR A 465 7.63 -19.88 -7.83
C THR A 465 6.30 -19.71 -8.55
N LYS A 466 6.08 -20.56 -9.51
CA LYS A 466 4.86 -20.62 -10.31
C LYS A 466 3.63 -20.82 -9.45
N TYR A 467 2.58 -20.07 -9.75
CA TYR A 467 1.27 -20.18 -9.07
C TYR A 467 0.15 -19.60 -9.95
N LYS A 468 -1.09 -19.98 -9.67
CA LYS A 468 -2.27 -19.40 -10.33
C LYS A 468 -2.60 -18.08 -9.65
N SER A 469 -2.08 -16.97 -10.15
CA SER A 469 -2.34 -15.65 -9.57
C SER A 469 -3.80 -15.25 -9.80
N GLU A 470 -4.26 -14.28 -9.03
CA GLU A 470 -5.52 -13.59 -9.34
C GLU A 470 -5.43 -12.88 -10.68
N ALA A 471 -6.56 -12.71 -11.36
CA ALA A 471 -6.71 -11.85 -12.52
C ALA A 471 -7.28 -10.49 -12.10
N PHE A 472 -7.11 -9.48 -12.95
CA PHE A 472 -7.53 -8.11 -12.66
C PHE A 472 -8.80 -7.72 -13.41
N GLN A 473 -9.76 -7.12 -12.69
CA GLN A 473 -11.00 -6.57 -13.26
C GLN A 473 -10.94 -5.03 -13.27
N PRO A 474 -10.77 -4.40 -14.45
CA PRO A 474 -10.59 -2.95 -14.52
C PRO A 474 -11.83 -2.14 -14.12
N ALA A 475 -13.06 -2.61 -14.39
CA ALA A 475 -14.26 -1.84 -14.08
C ALA A 475 -14.49 -1.64 -12.56
N THR A 476 -14.09 -2.61 -11.75
CA THR A 476 -14.24 -2.56 -10.29
C THR A 476 -12.93 -2.29 -9.55
N LEU A 477 -11.78 -2.29 -10.25
CA LEU A 477 -10.43 -2.22 -9.67
C LEU A 477 -10.20 -3.32 -8.64
N THR A 478 -10.69 -4.54 -8.91
CA THR A 478 -10.56 -5.68 -8.01
C THR A 478 -9.75 -6.80 -8.64
N PHE A 479 -9.15 -7.62 -7.80
CA PHE A 479 -8.56 -8.87 -8.21
C PHE A 479 -9.55 -10.01 -7.93
N HIS A 480 -9.65 -10.97 -8.84
CA HIS A 480 -10.55 -12.11 -8.72
C HIS A 480 -9.80 -13.42 -8.95
N THR A 481 -10.32 -14.50 -8.40
CA THR A 481 -9.72 -15.83 -8.60
C THR A 481 -9.85 -16.27 -10.06
N GLN A 482 -8.92 -17.09 -10.48
CA GLN A 482 -8.94 -17.83 -11.76
C GLN A 482 -8.15 -19.13 -11.57
N ASP A 483 -8.37 -20.10 -12.44
CA ASP A 483 -7.79 -21.44 -12.32
C ASP A 483 -7.12 -21.95 -13.61
N GLU A 484 -6.96 -21.09 -14.62
CA GLU A 484 -6.43 -21.44 -15.92
C GLU A 484 -4.94 -21.09 -16.07
N ILE A 485 -4.56 -19.83 -15.78
CA ILE A 485 -3.25 -19.28 -16.10
C ILE A 485 -2.34 -19.28 -14.88
N GLU A 486 -1.13 -19.80 -15.07
CA GLU A 486 -0.07 -19.74 -14.06
C GLU A 486 0.99 -18.72 -14.47
N VAL A 487 1.38 -17.89 -13.52
CA VAL A 487 2.46 -16.89 -13.65
C VAL A 487 3.61 -17.22 -12.71
N GLY A 488 4.76 -16.61 -12.94
CA GLY A 488 5.95 -16.80 -12.11
C GLY A 488 6.98 -17.74 -12.74
N ASN A 489 7.90 -18.22 -11.92
CA ASN A 489 9.07 -19.02 -12.36
C ASN A 489 9.97 -18.27 -13.35
N TYR A 490 9.99 -16.95 -13.27
CA TYR A 490 10.80 -16.07 -14.09
C TYR A 490 11.67 -15.17 -13.20
N PRO A 491 13.02 -15.18 -13.36
CA PRO A 491 13.91 -14.27 -12.64
C PRO A 491 13.90 -12.90 -13.33
N PHE A 492 13.28 -11.90 -12.70
CA PHE A 492 13.32 -10.53 -13.19
C PHE A 492 14.56 -9.82 -12.63
N MET A 493 15.46 -9.38 -13.50
CA MET A 493 16.75 -8.83 -13.10
C MET A 493 16.95 -7.40 -13.58
N ASN A 494 17.60 -6.60 -12.75
CA ASN A 494 18.02 -5.25 -13.06
C ASN A 494 19.53 -5.11 -12.83
N ALA A 495 20.19 -4.32 -13.68
CA ALA A 495 21.57 -3.88 -13.46
C ALA A 495 21.60 -2.37 -13.22
N TYR A 496 22.33 -1.90 -12.22
CA TYR A 496 22.29 -0.51 -11.82
C TYR A 496 23.61 0.04 -11.31
N ILE A 497 23.75 1.36 -11.42
CA ILE A 497 24.82 2.14 -10.82
C ILE A 497 24.18 3.27 -10.02
N ASN A 498 24.40 3.28 -8.72
CA ASN A 498 24.03 4.38 -7.84
C ASN A 498 25.28 5.16 -7.44
N MET A 499 25.21 6.46 -7.54
CA MET A 499 26.31 7.37 -7.19
C MET A 499 25.83 8.44 -6.22
N LYS A 500 26.61 8.69 -5.16
CA LYS A 500 26.31 9.75 -4.20
C LYS A 500 27.52 10.66 -4.03
N LEU A 501 27.30 11.93 -4.36
CA LEU A 501 28.27 13.01 -4.16
C LEU A 501 27.66 14.06 -3.23
N LYS A 502 28.13 14.14 -2.00
CA LYS A 502 27.57 15.02 -0.95
C LYS A 502 26.05 14.81 -0.79
N GLN A 503 25.25 15.78 -1.12
CA GLN A 503 23.79 15.78 -1.00
C GLN A 503 23.08 15.31 -2.28
N THR A 504 23.84 15.07 -3.35
CA THR A 504 23.29 14.65 -4.66
C THR A 504 23.47 13.16 -4.86
N ARG A 505 22.43 12.50 -5.32
CA ARG A 505 22.42 11.08 -5.72
C ARG A 505 22.02 10.99 -7.17
N PHE A 506 22.76 10.22 -7.94
CA PHE A 506 22.45 9.84 -9.31
C PHE A 506 22.24 8.34 -9.35
N PHE A 507 21.34 7.90 -10.19
CA PHE A 507 21.30 6.49 -10.54
C PHE A 507 21.07 6.31 -12.03
N VAL A 508 21.59 5.19 -12.53
CA VAL A 508 21.37 4.68 -13.87
C VAL A 508 21.01 3.21 -13.71
N MET A 509 19.98 2.77 -14.38
CA MET A 509 19.50 1.39 -14.30
C MET A 509 19.05 0.88 -15.67
N MET A 510 19.41 -0.36 -15.95
CA MET A 510 18.79 -1.15 -16.99
C MET A 510 17.87 -2.14 -16.32
N SER A 511 16.56 -1.92 -16.41
CA SER A 511 15.57 -2.85 -15.88
C SER A 511 15.36 -4.00 -16.87
N HIS A 512 14.98 -5.18 -16.34
CA HIS A 512 14.71 -6.39 -17.11
C HIS A 512 15.89 -6.78 -18.03
N VAL A 513 17.11 -6.72 -17.49
CA VAL A 513 18.37 -6.91 -18.26
C VAL A 513 18.51 -8.32 -18.83
N ASN A 514 17.80 -9.29 -18.28
CA ASN A 514 17.83 -10.70 -18.72
C ASN A 514 16.77 -11.04 -19.78
N GLN A 515 15.94 -10.09 -20.22
CA GLN A 515 14.92 -10.34 -21.24
C GLN A 515 15.55 -10.90 -22.54
N GLY A 516 15.03 -12.04 -23.00
CA GLY A 516 15.53 -12.72 -24.20
C GLY A 516 16.93 -13.35 -24.09
N ILE A 517 17.55 -13.31 -22.89
CA ILE A 517 18.87 -13.91 -22.64
C ILE A 517 18.72 -15.25 -21.91
N PHE A 518 17.99 -15.25 -20.80
CA PHE A 518 17.71 -16.46 -20.01
C PHE A 518 16.48 -16.28 -19.13
N GLY A 519 15.91 -17.39 -18.64
CA GLY A 519 14.70 -17.40 -17.81
C GLY A 519 13.42 -17.68 -18.58
N GLY A 520 13.50 -17.82 -19.92
CA GLY A 520 12.34 -18.03 -20.80
C GLY A 520 11.57 -16.72 -21.04
N ASN A 521 10.33 -16.83 -21.53
CA ASN A 521 9.50 -15.70 -21.92
C ASN A 521 8.24 -15.53 -21.04
N ASN A 522 8.04 -16.38 -20.01
CA ASN A 522 6.87 -16.27 -19.14
C ASN A 522 7.08 -15.18 -18.06
N TYR A 523 7.22 -13.92 -18.50
CA TYR A 523 7.39 -12.77 -17.61
C TYR A 523 6.08 -12.01 -17.39
N PHE A 524 5.01 -12.72 -17.02
CA PHE A 524 3.73 -12.14 -16.64
C PHE A 524 3.68 -11.84 -15.15
N SER A 525 3.11 -10.67 -14.83
CA SER A 525 2.77 -10.29 -13.45
C SER A 525 1.41 -10.85 -13.03
N LEU A 526 0.46 -10.84 -13.95
CA LEU A 526 -0.92 -11.33 -13.85
C LEU A 526 -1.31 -11.96 -15.18
N PRO A 527 -2.39 -12.77 -15.24
CA PRO A 527 -2.93 -13.24 -16.51
C PRO A 527 -3.11 -12.10 -17.51
N HIS A 528 -2.53 -12.24 -18.71
CA HIS A 528 -2.52 -11.27 -19.81
C HIS A 528 -1.79 -9.94 -19.55
N TYR A 529 -1.13 -9.76 -18.40
CA TYR A 529 -0.37 -8.54 -18.07
C TYR A 529 1.13 -8.86 -17.96
N PRO A 530 1.87 -8.79 -19.08
CA PRO A 530 3.31 -9.01 -19.06
C PRO A 530 4.04 -7.85 -18.36
N LEU A 531 5.20 -8.17 -17.79
CA LEU A 531 6.11 -7.16 -17.23
C LEU A 531 6.67 -6.29 -18.37
N ASN A 532 7.11 -5.09 -18.03
CA ASN A 532 7.73 -4.19 -18.99
C ASN A 532 8.99 -4.82 -19.61
N PRO A 533 9.23 -4.60 -20.89
CA PRO A 533 10.46 -5.02 -21.55
C PRO A 533 11.68 -4.31 -20.97
N SER A 534 12.87 -4.72 -21.44
CA SER A 534 14.12 -4.10 -21.03
C SER A 534 14.11 -2.60 -21.28
N MET A 535 14.42 -1.81 -20.25
CA MET A 535 14.30 -0.35 -20.29
C MET A 535 15.45 0.32 -19.55
N PHE A 536 16.02 1.33 -20.19
CA PHE A 536 16.98 2.23 -19.58
C PHE A 536 16.27 3.31 -18.74
N GLN A 537 16.73 3.50 -17.51
CA GLN A 537 16.22 4.52 -16.60
C GLN A 537 17.37 5.27 -15.96
N MET A 538 17.18 6.54 -15.68
CA MET A 538 18.12 7.35 -14.90
C MET A 538 17.36 8.30 -13.97
N GLY A 539 18.01 8.69 -12.90
CA GLY A 539 17.41 9.65 -11.99
C GLY A 539 18.42 10.42 -11.16
N LEU A 540 17.93 11.51 -10.62
CA LEU A 540 18.65 12.46 -9.80
C LEU A 540 17.83 12.75 -8.55
N SER A 541 18.47 12.72 -7.38
CA SER A 541 17.88 13.21 -6.14
C SER A 541 18.84 14.15 -5.44
N ILE A 542 18.35 15.31 -5.04
CA ILE A 542 19.12 16.34 -4.36
C ILE A 542 18.44 16.66 -3.03
N ASP A 543 19.21 16.56 -1.95
CA ASP A 543 18.78 16.97 -0.60
C ASP A 543 19.43 18.34 -0.30
N PHE A 544 18.62 19.42 -0.30
CA PHE A 544 19.05 20.75 0.08
C PHE A 544 18.85 20.94 1.59
N SER A 545 19.82 20.49 2.36
CA SER A 545 19.94 20.76 3.79
C SER A 545 21.35 21.26 4.03
N ASN A 546 21.53 22.51 4.39
CA ASN A 546 22.85 23.07 4.70
C ASN A 546 23.21 22.84 6.17
#